data_2def84f9ac8c54f2dd2b05adadd1c49f
#
_entry.id   2def84f9ac8c54f2dd2b05adadd1c49f
#
_cell.length_a   1.000
_cell.length_b   1.000
_cell.length_c   1.000
_cell.angle_alpha   90.00
_cell.angle_beta   90.00
_cell.angle_gamma   90.00
#
_symmetry.space_group_name_H-M   'P 1'
#
loop_
_entity.id
_entity.type
_entity.pdbx_description
1 polymer ?
#
loop_
_entity_poly.entity_id
_entity_poly.type
_entity_poly.pdbx_seq_one_letter_code
_entity_poly.pdbx_strand_id
1 'polypeptide(L)'
;MQHEVFGIASFRSRQQVLKFEGALRRAGVRVSVITTPRDVSVGCGLSIRFELNDARHVMEVYEQLHPSNLIGFYRVERENGQRTVTRPL
;
A
#
# COMPACT_ATOMS: atom_id res chain seq x y z
N MET A 1 -17.06 15.93 -7.88
CA MET A 1 -16.24 15.88 -6.66
C MET A 1 -15.68 14.49 -6.48
N GLN A 2 -14.38 14.39 -6.35
CA GLN A 2 -13.74 13.09 -6.22
C GLN A 2 -13.06 12.97 -4.87
N HIS A 3 -13.47 11.96 -4.16
CA HIS A 3 -12.90 11.63 -2.86
C HIS A 3 -12.48 10.18 -2.89
N GLU A 4 -11.20 9.94 -2.68
CA GLU A 4 -10.66 8.58 -2.67
C GLU A 4 -10.11 8.26 -1.28
N VAL A 5 -10.39 7.05 -0.82
CA VAL A 5 -9.78 6.53 0.40
C VAL A 5 -9.33 5.12 0.11
N PHE A 6 -8.07 4.85 0.39
CA PHE A 6 -7.52 3.53 0.11
C PHE A 6 -6.38 3.23 1.07
N GLY A 7 -5.93 1.98 1.08
CA GLY A 7 -4.79 1.57 1.87
C GLY A 7 -3.55 1.42 1.01
N ILE A 8 -2.40 1.56 1.63
CA ILE A 8 -1.13 1.25 0.99
C ILE A 8 -0.24 0.47 1.93
N ALA A 9 0.59 -0.39 1.34
CA ALA A 9 1.69 -1.04 2.02
C ALA A 9 2.97 -0.52 1.37
N SER A 10 3.80 0.16 2.13
CA SER A 10 4.99 0.85 1.61
C SER A 10 6.24 0.08 1.96
N PHE A 11 7.14 -0.07 0.99
CA PHE A 11 8.37 -0.83 1.16
C PHE A 11 9.56 -0.01 0.67
N ARG A 12 10.73 -0.30 1.24
CA ARG A 12 12.00 0.28 0.77
C ARG A 12 12.59 -0.48 -0.40
N SER A 13 12.21 -1.75 -0.54
CA SER A 13 12.77 -2.62 -1.59
C SER A 13 11.74 -2.85 -2.68
N ARG A 14 12.11 -2.52 -3.90
CA ARG A 14 11.28 -2.76 -5.08
C ARG A 14 10.97 -4.25 -5.25
N GLN A 15 11.96 -5.10 -4.99
CA GLN A 15 11.76 -6.54 -5.09
C GLN A 15 10.71 -7.05 -4.12
N GLN A 16 10.69 -6.50 -2.91
CA GLN A 16 9.69 -6.90 -1.92
C GLN A 16 8.29 -6.43 -2.30
N VAL A 17 8.18 -5.24 -2.92
CA VAL A 17 6.90 -4.77 -3.44
C VAL A 17 6.35 -5.76 -4.46
N LEU A 18 7.16 -6.14 -5.43
CA LEU A 18 6.72 -7.03 -6.50
C LEU A 18 6.38 -8.43 -5.97
N LYS A 19 7.15 -8.91 -5.01
CA LYS A 19 6.90 -10.20 -4.38
C LYS A 19 5.58 -10.20 -3.61
N PHE A 20 5.32 -9.14 -2.84
CA PHE A 20 4.09 -9.01 -2.08
C PHE A 20 2.90 -8.83 -3.01
N GLU A 21 3.07 -8.03 -4.07
CA GLU A 21 2.03 -7.87 -5.08
C GLU A 21 1.61 -9.22 -5.65
N GLY A 22 2.58 -10.04 -6.03
CA GLY A 22 2.30 -11.36 -6.57
C GLY A 22 1.54 -12.24 -5.59
N ALA A 23 1.92 -12.22 -4.31
CA ALA A 23 1.25 -13.00 -3.28
C ALA A 23 -0.19 -12.55 -3.08
N LEU A 24 -0.42 -11.22 -3.08
CA LEU A 24 -1.77 -10.68 -2.92
C LEU A 24 -2.67 -11.04 -4.10
N ARG A 25 -2.15 -10.96 -5.32
CA ARG A 25 -2.91 -11.34 -6.50
C ARG A 25 -3.28 -12.82 -6.47
N ARG A 26 -2.37 -13.68 -6.05
CA ARG A 26 -2.65 -15.11 -5.90
C ARG A 26 -3.70 -15.38 -4.83
N ALA A 27 -3.77 -14.51 -3.83
CA ALA A 27 -4.78 -14.61 -2.76
C ALA A 27 -6.12 -14.00 -3.16
N GLY A 28 -6.23 -13.48 -4.37
CA GLY A 28 -7.47 -12.90 -4.87
C GLY A 28 -7.70 -11.45 -4.48
N VAL A 29 -6.67 -10.76 -4.01
CA VAL A 29 -6.78 -9.34 -3.62
C VAL A 29 -6.42 -8.47 -4.80
N ARG A 30 -7.26 -7.47 -5.08
CA ARG A 30 -6.97 -6.48 -6.11
C ARG A 30 -5.99 -5.45 -5.59
N VAL A 31 -4.86 -5.32 -6.26
CA VAL A 31 -3.81 -4.40 -5.86
C VAL A 31 -3.20 -3.74 -7.08
N SER A 32 -2.58 -2.58 -6.85
CA SER A 32 -1.78 -1.92 -7.87
C SER A 32 -0.53 -1.35 -7.23
N VAL A 33 0.52 -1.22 -8.03
CA VAL A 33 1.77 -0.62 -7.56
C VAL A 33 1.74 0.86 -7.86
N ILE A 34 2.03 1.67 -6.85
CA ILE A 34 2.07 3.13 -6.99
C ILE A 34 3.37 3.67 -6.41
N THR A 35 3.67 4.91 -6.75
CA THR A 35 4.77 5.63 -6.10
C THR A 35 4.35 5.95 -4.67
N THR A 36 5.24 5.73 -3.72
CA THR A 36 4.97 6.01 -2.32
C THR A 36 4.72 7.51 -2.11
N PRO A 37 3.64 7.89 -1.42
CA PRO A 37 3.40 9.30 -1.10
C PRO A 37 4.57 9.90 -0.30
N ARG A 38 4.89 11.17 -0.57
CA ARG A 38 6.04 11.83 0.03
C ARG A 38 5.96 11.97 1.55
N ASP A 39 4.76 12.06 2.09
CA ASP A 39 4.57 12.16 3.53
C ASP A 39 4.81 10.84 4.25
N VAL A 40 4.95 9.74 3.50
CA VAL A 40 5.34 8.43 4.05
C VAL A 40 6.84 8.23 3.88
N SER A 41 7.36 8.53 2.70
CA SER A 41 8.78 8.32 2.41
C SER A 41 9.26 9.37 1.41
N VAL A 42 10.35 10.03 1.76
CA VAL A 42 11.00 11.00 0.88
C VAL A 42 11.95 10.22 -0.02
N GLY A 43 11.77 10.35 -1.33
CA GLY A 43 12.62 9.69 -2.31
C GLY A 43 11.90 8.60 -3.06
N CYS A 44 12.65 7.68 -3.62
CA CYS A 44 12.11 6.60 -4.44
C CYS A 44 11.61 5.46 -3.57
N GLY A 45 10.32 5.28 -3.56
CA GLY A 45 9.72 4.12 -2.92
C GLY A 45 8.52 3.70 -3.71
N LEU A 46 8.20 2.42 -3.64
CA LEU A 46 7.00 1.88 -4.22
C LEU A 46 6.09 1.39 -3.11
N SER A 47 4.80 1.51 -3.36
CA SER A 47 3.78 1.04 -2.43
C SER A 47 2.77 0.20 -3.19
N ILE A 48 2.10 -0.66 -2.46
CA ILE A 48 0.99 -1.43 -2.99
C ILE A 48 -0.28 -0.78 -2.50
N ARG A 49 -1.13 -0.37 -3.46
CA ARG A 49 -2.45 0.19 -3.16
C ARG A 49 -3.46 -0.93 -3.12
N PHE A 50 -4.31 -0.90 -2.11
CA PHE A 50 -5.41 -1.86 -1.95
C PHE A 50 -6.65 -1.15 -1.39
N GLU A 51 -7.81 -1.78 -1.58
CA GLU A 51 -9.04 -1.26 -1.00
C GLU A 51 -9.03 -1.46 0.52
N LEU A 52 -9.52 -0.48 1.27
CA LEU A 52 -9.54 -0.59 2.73
C LEU A 52 -10.33 -1.79 3.23
N ASN A 53 -11.37 -2.19 2.50
CA ASN A 53 -12.14 -3.39 2.86
C ASN A 53 -11.32 -4.65 2.81
N ASP A 54 -10.21 -4.64 2.07
CA ASP A 54 -9.31 -5.78 1.95
C ASP A 54 -8.15 -5.74 2.95
N ALA A 55 -8.10 -4.70 3.79
CA ALA A 55 -6.95 -4.49 4.69
C ALA A 55 -6.66 -5.71 5.56
N ARG A 56 -7.70 -6.34 6.10
CA ARG A 56 -7.53 -7.53 6.94
C ARG A 56 -6.87 -8.66 6.15
N HIS A 57 -7.34 -8.90 4.94
CA HIS A 57 -6.80 -9.94 4.07
C HIS A 57 -5.35 -9.63 3.68
N VAL A 58 -5.08 -8.37 3.40
CA VAL A 58 -3.70 -7.93 3.08
C VAL A 58 -2.77 -8.20 4.26
N MET A 59 -3.21 -7.88 5.47
CA MET A 59 -2.42 -8.13 6.68
C MET A 59 -2.18 -9.62 6.90
N GLU A 60 -3.18 -10.46 6.63
CA GLU A 60 -3.04 -11.91 6.75
C GLU A 60 -1.98 -12.44 5.78
N VAL A 61 -2.02 -11.99 4.54
CA VAL A 61 -1.02 -12.39 3.55
C VAL A 61 0.37 -11.92 3.96
N TYR A 62 0.46 -10.70 4.49
CA TYR A 62 1.71 -10.17 5.00
C TYR A 62 2.29 -11.05 6.11
N GLU A 63 1.45 -11.47 7.05
CA GLU A 63 1.91 -12.29 8.16
C GLU A 63 2.38 -13.66 7.72
N GLN A 64 1.81 -14.21 6.66
CA GLN A 64 2.25 -15.49 6.10
C GLN A 64 3.55 -15.37 5.34
N LEU A 65 3.72 -14.29 4.59
CA LEU A 65 4.87 -14.10 3.72
C LEU A 65 6.07 -13.46 4.43
N HIS A 66 5.82 -12.59 5.38
CA HIS A 66 6.83 -11.82 6.10
C HIS A 66 7.85 -11.15 5.16
N PRO A 67 7.41 -10.32 4.22
CA PRO A 67 8.35 -9.63 3.36
C PRO A 67 9.19 -8.65 4.17
N SER A 68 10.44 -8.49 3.79
CA SER A 68 11.35 -7.58 4.48
C SER A 68 11.21 -6.15 3.93
N ASN A 69 11.81 -5.20 4.62
CA ASN A 69 11.89 -3.80 4.21
C ASN A 69 10.53 -3.08 4.18
N LEU A 70 9.57 -3.54 4.96
CA LEU A 70 8.31 -2.82 5.12
C LEU A 70 8.54 -1.51 5.86
N ILE A 71 8.02 -0.42 5.31
CA ILE A 71 7.97 0.87 5.98
C ILE A 71 6.73 0.93 6.87
N GLY A 72 5.59 0.53 6.31
CA GLY A 72 4.36 0.48 7.09
C GLY A 72 3.13 0.33 6.21
N PHE A 73 2.01 0.19 6.90
CA PHE A 73 0.68 0.20 6.28
C PHE A 73 0.03 1.53 6.61
N TYR A 74 -0.59 2.16 5.61
CA TYR A 74 -1.15 3.49 5.77
C TYR A 74 -2.52 3.59 5.11
N ARG A 75 -3.33 4.50 5.64
CA ARG A 75 -4.57 4.92 5.02
C ARG A 75 -4.30 6.24 4.31
N VAL A 76 -4.65 6.29 3.03
CA VAL A 76 -4.47 7.48 2.21
C VAL A 76 -5.86 8.04 1.88
N GLU A 77 -6.02 9.31 2.11
CA GLU A 77 -7.24 10.03 1.79
C GLU A 77 -6.90 11.15 0.81
N ARG A 78 -7.56 11.17 -0.32
CA ARG A 78 -7.29 12.14 -1.39
C ARG A 78 -8.59 12.80 -1.80
N GLU A 79 -8.59 14.12 -1.78
CA GLU A 79 -9.79 14.90 -2.06
C GLU A 79 -9.55 15.76 -3.30
N ASN A 80 -10.35 15.54 -4.35
CA ASN A 80 -10.30 16.28 -5.62
C ASN A 80 -8.91 16.30 -6.26
N GLY A 81 -8.06 15.33 -5.92
CA GLY A 81 -6.70 15.27 -6.44
C GLY A 81 -5.76 16.36 -5.93
N GLN A 82 -6.24 17.22 -5.03
CA GLN A 82 -5.47 18.37 -4.58
C GLN A 82 -4.81 18.17 -3.23
N ARG A 83 -5.43 17.40 -2.38
CA ARG A 83 -4.95 17.22 -1.03
C ARG A 83 -4.88 15.74 -0.68
N THR A 84 -3.73 15.33 -0.18
CA THR A 84 -3.51 13.95 0.23
C THR A 84 -3.17 13.93 1.71
N VAL A 85 -3.88 13.11 2.46
CA VAL A 85 -3.61 12.89 3.88
C VAL A 85 -3.32 11.43 4.07
N THR A 86 -2.17 11.13 4.70
CA THR A 86 -1.73 9.75 4.92
C THR A 86 -1.57 9.53 6.42
N ARG A 87 -2.17 8.46 6.91
CA ARG A 87 -2.13 8.10 8.33
C ARG A 87 -1.81 6.62 8.49
N PRO A 88 -1.08 6.23 9.55
CA PRO A 88 -0.86 4.82 9.82
C PRO A 88 -2.18 4.07 10.01
N LEU A 89 -2.20 2.85 9.53
CA LEU A 89 -3.35 1.97 9.74
C LEU A 89 -3.31 1.36 11.13
#